data_2bb5a29f5abd399dd841dcd7f0478619
#
_entry.id   2bb5a29f5abd399dd841dcd7f0478619
#
_cell.length_a   1.000
_cell.length_b   1.000
_cell.length_c   1.000
_cell.angle_alpha   90.00
_cell.angle_beta   90.00
_cell.angle_gamma   90.00
#
_symmetry.space_group_name_H-M   'P 1'
#
loop_
_entity.id
_entity.type
_entity.pdbx_description
1 polymer ?
#
loop_
_entity_poly.entity_id
_entity_poly.type
_entity_poly.pdbx_seq_one_letter_code
_entity_poly.pdbx_strand_id
1 'polypeptide(L)'
;MAWNEPGGNKDPWSRKPKGDSELDKILNEFSKSFKDLLGGSSGDSGSNKKNTSIFLALIAVIYLLSGIYIVNDGERGVVLQFGSYHSMTSPGPHWVPRLIQKAEIVDVSKIRSSQQKAVMLTEDENIVSVNFAIQYDVKDASDFIFNLRDPDETLSAAGESAIREVVGKNSMDFIITEGREEIASNTKDLLQRLLDEYKSGINVQTVNILEAQPPEQVQDAFSDAIRALSLIHI
;
A
#
# COMPACT_ATOMS: atom_id res chain seq x y z
N MET A 1 -60.82 58.62 14.96
CA MET A 1 -60.70 58.02 13.63
C MET A 1 -59.74 56.88 13.75
N ALA A 2 -60.27 55.68 13.63
CA ALA A 2 -59.49 54.41 13.75
C ALA A 2 -58.96 54.01 12.39
N TRP A 3 -57.71 53.69 12.31
CA TRP A 3 -57.14 52.98 11.16
C TRP A 3 -56.76 51.56 11.61
N ASN A 4 -57.43 50.61 11.01
CA ASN A 4 -57.27 49.18 11.21
C ASN A 4 -56.48 48.66 10.04
N GLU A 5 -55.28 48.14 10.28
CA GLU A 5 -54.48 47.45 9.27
C GLU A 5 -54.45 45.93 9.53
N PRO A 6 -54.86 45.10 8.56
CA PRO A 6 -54.59 43.70 8.60
C PRO A 6 -53.38 43.42 7.68
N GLY A 7 -52.20 43.43 8.25
CA GLY A 7 -50.97 43.05 7.53
C GLY A 7 -50.59 41.57 7.71
N GLY A 8 -51.17 40.71 6.88
CA GLY A 8 -50.67 39.33 6.75
C GLY A 8 -49.41 39.28 5.90
N ASN A 9 -48.28 39.13 6.54
CA ASN A 9 -46.99 39.00 5.89
C ASN A 9 -46.85 37.58 5.27
N LYS A 10 -47.10 37.48 3.97
CA LYS A 10 -46.80 36.30 3.18
C LYS A 10 -45.55 36.60 2.35
N ASP A 11 -44.40 36.11 2.80
CA ASP A 11 -43.15 36.16 2.04
C ASP A 11 -43.28 35.41 0.72
N PRO A 12 -43.07 36.07 -0.46
CA PRO A 12 -43.23 35.44 -1.78
C PRO A 12 -42.16 34.42 -2.12
N TRP A 13 -41.15 34.25 -1.28
CA TRP A 13 -39.99 33.40 -1.56
C TRP A 13 -39.95 32.07 -0.77
N SER A 14 -40.92 31.83 0.10
CA SER A 14 -41.00 30.55 0.84
C SER A 14 -41.71 29.47 0.01
N ARG A 15 -41.19 29.15 -1.16
CA ARG A 15 -41.53 27.89 -1.83
C ARG A 15 -40.79 26.77 -1.14
N LYS A 16 -41.43 26.11 -0.22
CA LYS A 16 -41.04 24.75 0.18
C LYS A 16 -41.19 23.86 -1.05
N PRO A 17 -40.12 23.15 -1.47
CA PRO A 17 -40.28 22.12 -2.50
C PRO A 17 -41.14 21.00 -1.89
N LYS A 18 -42.34 20.87 -2.40
CA LYS A 18 -43.27 19.78 -2.13
C LYS A 18 -42.82 18.61 -3.03
N GLY A 19 -41.86 17.88 -2.55
CA GLY A 19 -41.44 16.61 -3.09
C GLY A 19 -41.23 15.71 -1.88
N ASP A 20 -42.31 15.10 -1.43
CA ASP A 20 -42.20 13.95 -0.53
C ASP A 20 -41.50 12.84 -1.33
N SER A 21 -40.18 12.88 -1.31
CA SER A 21 -39.41 11.75 -1.82
C SER A 21 -39.73 10.53 -0.95
N GLU A 22 -39.93 9.39 -1.55
CA GLU A 22 -40.16 8.15 -0.80
C GLU A 22 -39.05 7.91 0.24
N LEU A 23 -37.88 8.48 0.02
CA LEU A 23 -36.77 8.51 0.98
C LEU A 23 -37.11 9.29 2.27
N ASP A 24 -37.83 10.43 2.19
CA ASP A 24 -38.24 11.19 3.38
C ASP A 24 -39.29 10.44 4.19
N LYS A 25 -40.17 9.68 3.56
CA LYS A 25 -41.12 8.81 4.25
C LYS A 25 -40.41 7.67 4.97
N ILE A 26 -39.48 7.01 4.28
CA ILE A 26 -38.68 5.94 4.87
C ILE A 26 -37.80 6.48 6.02
N LEU A 27 -37.17 7.64 5.85
CA LEU A 27 -36.35 8.28 6.89
C LEU A 27 -37.23 8.71 8.10
N ASN A 28 -38.42 9.22 7.86
CA ASN A 28 -39.35 9.63 8.94
C ASN A 28 -39.96 8.42 9.66
N GLU A 29 -40.30 7.34 8.96
CA GLU A 29 -40.70 6.07 9.58
C GLU A 29 -39.57 5.45 10.37
N PHE A 30 -38.35 5.47 9.81
CA PHE A 30 -37.14 4.96 10.50
C PHE A 30 -36.83 5.81 11.75
N SER A 31 -36.91 7.16 11.65
CA SER A 31 -36.64 8.04 12.77
C SER A 31 -37.73 7.97 13.89
N LYS A 32 -38.98 7.69 13.52
CA LYS A 32 -40.07 7.43 14.50
C LYS A 32 -39.84 6.09 15.19
N SER A 33 -39.56 5.05 14.44
CA SER A 33 -39.26 3.72 15.00
C SER A 33 -37.99 3.75 15.88
N PHE A 34 -37.00 4.55 15.51
CA PHE A 34 -35.77 4.74 16.29
C PHE A 34 -36.02 5.58 17.57
N LYS A 35 -36.89 6.60 17.49
CA LYS A 35 -37.26 7.42 18.64
C LYS A 35 -38.12 6.68 19.64
N ASP A 36 -39.03 5.82 19.16
CA ASP A 36 -39.84 4.93 20.01
C ASP A 36 -39.01 3.82 20.65
N LEU A 37 -37.87 3.49 20.02
CA LEU A 37 -36.92 2.51 20.52
C LEU A 37 -35.99 3.05 21.60
N LEU A 38 -35.51 4.32 21.45
CA LEU A 38 -34.62 5.00 22.42
C LEU A 38 -35.35 5.79 23.50
N GLY A 39 -36.58 6.21 23.24
CA GLY A 39 -37.39 6.97 24.18
C GLY A 39 -38.14 6.04 25.09
N GLY A 40 -37.52 5.65 26.21
CA GLY A 40 -38.20 4.89 27.25
C GLY A 40 -39.43 5.60 27.78
N SER A 41 -40.62 5.17 27.37
CA SER A 41 -41.84 5.44 28.10
C SER A 41 -42.15 4.26 29.02
N SER A 42 -42.11 4.54 30.28
CA SER A 42 -42.48 3.65 31.38
C SER A 42 -43.91 3.12 31.23
N GLY A 43 -44.09 1.81 31.27
CA GLY A 43 -45.34 1.13 31.58
C GLY A 43 -45.83 0.18 30.50
N ASP A 44 -45.46 -1.03 30.58
CA ASP A 44 -46.23 -2.26 30.54
C ASP A 44 -45.36 -3.49 30.22
N SER A 45 -45.49 -4.50 31.04
CA SER A 45 -44.54 -5.59 31.22
C SER A 45 -44.59 -6.73 30.16
N GLY A 46 -45.15 -6.48 28.96
CA GLY A 46 -45.35 -7.59 27.98
C GLY A 46 -44.76 -7.34 26.58
N SER A 47 -44.53 -6.09 26.18
CA SER A 47 -44.14 -5.73 24.78
C SER A 47 -42.62 -5.54 24.57
N ASN A 48 -41.86 -5.30 25.62
CA ASN A 48 -40.44 -4.93 25.51
C ASN A 48 -39.52 -6.07 24.97
N LYS A 49 -39.86 -7.32 25.18
CA LYS A 49 -39.04 -8.45 24.67
C LYS A 49 -39.03 -8.53 23.14
N LYS A 50 -40.14 -8.19 22.46
CA LYS A 50 -40.23 -8.22 21.00
C LYS A 50 -39.42 -7.07 20.37
N ASN A 51 -39.50 -5.87 20.93
CA ASN A 51 -38.78 -4.71 20.41
C ASN A 51 -37.27 -4.80 20.63
N THR A 52 -36.83 -5.31 21.79
CA THR A 52 -35.41 -5.59 22.05
C THR A 52 -34.87 -6.66 21.12
N SER A 53 -35.66 -7.68 20.79
CA SER A 53 -35.28 -8.74 19.85
C SER A 53 -35.10 -8.18 18.43
N ILE A 54 -35.99 -7.29 17.96
CA ILE A 54 -35.90 -6.65 16.66
C ILE A 54 -34.66 -5.74 16.56
N PHE A 55 -34.34 -5.00 17.62
CA PHE A 55 -33.15 -4.16 17.67
C PHE A 55 -31.87 -4.99 17.62
N LEU A 56 -31.82 -6.08 18.36
CA LEU A 56 -30.68 -7.00 18.36
C LEU A 56 -30.52 -7.68 17.00
N ALA A 57 -31.62 -8.05 16.34
CA ALA A 57 -31.62 -8.57 14.98
C ALA A 57 -31.10 -7.55 13.96
N LEU A 58 -31.50 -6.27 14.08
CA LEU A 58 -31.02 -5.20 13.21
C LEU A 58 -29.51 -4.99 13.34
N ILE A 59 -29.00 -4.95 14.58
CA ILE A 59 -27.55 -4.86 14.83
C ILE A 59 -26.82 -6.06 14.24
N ALA A 60 -27.37 -7.27 14.40
CA ALA A 60 -26.77 -8.48 13.82
C ALA A 60 -26.73 -8.42 12.29
N VAL A 61 -27.76 -7.93 11.64
CA VAL A 61 -27.80 -7.74 10.17
C VAL A 61 -26.77 -6.70 9.73
N ILE A 62 -26.68 -5.56 10.40
CA ILE A 62 -25.67 -4.52 10.10
C ILE A 62 -24.26 -5.09 10.28
N TYR A 63 -24.03 -5.87 11.32
CA TYR A 63 -22.76 -6.52 11.57
C TYR A 63 -22.40 -7.54 10.48
N LEU A 64 -23.35 -8.36 10.05
CA LEU A 64 -23.14 -9.32 8.96
C LEU A 64 -22.81 -8.62 7.64
N LEU A 65 -23.51 -7.55 7.30
CA LEU A 65 -23.26 -6.77 6.08
C LEU A 65 -21.92 -6.03 6.13
N SER A 66 -21.46 -5.61 7.30
CA SER A 66 -20.19 -4.91 7.49
C SER A 66 -18.96 -5.80 7.20
N GLY A 67 -19.10 -7.11 7.22
CA GLY A 67 -18.01 -8.07 6.99
C GLY A 67 -17.69 -8.34 5.53
N ILE A 68 -18.47 -7.82 4.59
CA ILE A 68 -18.27 -8.06 3.16
C ILE A 68 -17.11 -7.18 2.67
N TYR A 69 -16.14 -7.79 1.97
CA TYR A 69 -15.07 -7.11 1.26
C TYR A 69 -14.82 -7.79 -0.09
N ILE A 70 -14.25 -7.04 -1.02
CA ILE A 70 -13.98 -7.49 -2.38
C ILE A 70 -12.47 -7.44 -2.60
N VAL A 71 -11.89 -8.53 -3.09
CA VAL A 71 -10.50 -8.62 -3.55
C VAL A 71 -10.53 -8.53 -5.07
N ASN A 72 -9.83 -7.55 -5.63
CA ASN A 72 -9.77 -7.35 -7.07
C ASN A 72 -8.83 -8.37 -7.74
N ASP A 73 -8.94 -8.48 -9.07
CA ASP A 73 -7.98 -9.26 -9.85
C ASP A 73 -6.58 -8.65 -9.71
N GLY A 74 -5.57 -9.52 -9.48
CA GLY A 74 -4.21 -9.07 -9.19
C GLY A 74 -3.91 -8.76 -7.74
N GLU A 75 -4.91 -8.80 -6.87
CA GLU A 75 -4.75 -8.67 -5.42
C GLU A 75 -4.90 -10.02 -4.71
N ARG A 76 -4.32 -10.12 -3.53
CA ARG A 76 -4.50 -11.23 -2.59
C ARG A 76 -4.91 -10.69 -1.22
N GLY A 77 -5.96 -11.26 -0.67
CA GLY A 77 -6.35 -10.94 0.70
C GLY A 77 -5.67 -11.89 1.68
N VAL A 78 -4.97 -11.34 2.66
CA VAL A 78 -4.40 -12.10 3.78
C VAL A 78 -5.29 -11.88 4.97
N VAL A 79 -5.93 -12.95 5.44
CA VAL A 79 -6.85 -12.90 6.59
C VAL A 79 -6.08 -13.22 7.86
N LEU A 80 -6.08 -12.26 8.78
CA LEU A 80 -5.50 -12.38 10.10
C LEU A 80 -6.61 -12.67 11.10
N GLN A 81 -6.42 -13.69 11.95
CA GLN A 81 -7.28 -13.98 13.09
C GLN A 81 -6.52 -13.68 14.38
N PHE A 82 -7.01 -12.71 15.16
CA PHE A 82 -6.34 -12.24 16.37
C PHE A 82 -4.85 -11.86 16.18
N GLY A 83 -4.50 -11.37 14.97
CA GLY A 83 -3.13 -10.98 14.64
C GLY A 83 -2.24 -12.10 14.09
N SER A 84 -2.70 -13.36 14.06
CA SER A 84 -1.99 -14.46 13.42
C SER A 84 -2.52 -14.76 12.03
N TYR A 85 -1.67 -15.27 11.14
CA TYR A 85 -2.06 -15.74 9.82
C TYR A 85 -3.12 -16.84 9.91
N HIS A 86 -4.22 -16.70 9.22
CA HIS A 86 -5.29 -17.69 9.16
C HIS A 86 -5.44 -18.31 7.77
N SER A 87 -5.61 -17.48 6.74
CA SER A 87 -5.79 -17.97 5.37
C SER A 87 -5.51 -16.86 4.35
N MET A 88 -5.23 -17.28 3.11
CA MET A 88 -5.12 -16.39 1.95
C MET A 88 -6.40 -16.50 1.12
N THR A 89 -6.95 -15.36 0.70
CA THR A 89 -8.15 -15.29 -0.13
C THR A 89 -7.82 -14.93 -1.57
N SER A 90 -8.45 -15.65 -2.51
CA SER A 90 -8.37 -15.39 -3.95
C SER A 90 -9.22 -14.17 -4.34
N PRO A 91 -9.05 -13.62 -5.56
CA PRO A 91 -9.95 -12.59 -6.07
C PRO A 91 -11.42 -12.97 -6.01
N GLY A 92 -12.26 -12.00 -5.65
CA GLY A 92 -13.71 -12.17 -5.53
C GLY A 92 -14.31 -11.57 -4.27
N PRO A 93 -15.62 -11.69 -4.07
CA PRO A 93 -16.29 -11.26 -2.86
C PRO A 93 -16.08 -12.26 -1.73
N HIS A 94 -15.66 -11.77 -0.56
CA HIS A 94 -15.43 -12.56 0.64
C HIS A 94 -16.10 -11.92 1.85
N TRP A 95 -16.32 -12.72 2.88
CA TRP A 95 -16.91 -12.27 4.13
C TRP A 95 -15.99 -12.61 5.30
N VAL A 96 -15.73 -11.62 6.14
CA VAL A 96 -14.86 -11.73 7.33
C VAL A 96 -15.53 -11.07 8.52
N PRO A 97 -15.65 -11.76 9.67
CA PRO A 97 -16.16 -11.16 10.89
C PRO A 97 -15.16 -10.14 11.45
N ARG A 98 -15.41 -8.85 11.23
CA ARG A 98 -14.48 -7.74 11.56
C ARG A 98 -14.04 -7.64 13.02
N LEU A 99 -14.80 -8.24 13.95
CA LEU A 99 -14.43 -8.27 15.38
C LEU A 99 -13.29 -9.24 15.69
N ILE A 100 -13.14 -10.30 14.89
CA ILE A 100 -12.23 -11.41 15.17
C ILE A 100 -11.11 -11.45 14.13
N GLN A 101 -11.43 -11.06 12.89
CA GLN A 101 -10.54 -11.17 11.74
C GLN A 101 -10.35 -9.81 11.06
N LYS A 102 -9.14 -9.58 10.56
CA LYS A 102 -8.76 -8.45 9.72
C LYS A 102 -8.27 -9.00 8.38
N ALA A 103 -8.80 -8.48 7.28
CA ALA A 103 -8.27 -8.77 5.95
C ALA A 103 -7.31 -7.65 5.55
N GLU A 104 -6.11 -8.01 5.11
CA GLU A 104 -5.12 -7.11 4.54
C GLU A 104 -4.95 -7.46 3.06
N ILE A 105 -5.16 -6.47 2.19
CA ILE A 105 -5.14 -6.67 0.75
C ILE A 105 -3.78 -6.24 0.22
N VAL A 106 -3.08 -7.14 -0.47
CA VAL A 106 -1.80 -6.89 -1.12
C VAL A 106 -1.96 -7.04 -2.62
N ASP A 107 -1.55 -6.01 -3.35
CA ASP A 107 -1.46 -6.06 -4.81
C ASP A 107 -0.19 -6.83 -5.20
N VAL A 108 -0.38 -8.03 -5.76
CA VAL A 108 0.70 -8.94 -6.17
C VAL A 108 1.08 -8.78 -7.65
N SER A 109 0.22 -8.13 -8.44
CA SER A 109 0.47 -7.90 -9.88
C SER A 109 1.18 -6.59 -10.16
N LYS A 110 1.21 -5.68 -9.19
CA LYS A 110 1.82 -4.38 -9.34
C LYS A 110 3.34 -4.46 -9.26
N ILE A 111 4.00 -4.08 -10.35
CA ILE A 111 5.46 -3.88 -10.34
C ILE A 111 5.76 -2.57 -9.60
N ARG A 112 6.57 -2.69 -8.56
CA ARG A 112 7.08 -1.57 -7.76
C ARG A 112 8.52 -1.30 -8.17
N SER A 113 8.97 -0.06 -8.01
CA SER A 113 10.35 0.35 -8.30
C SER A 113 10.94 1.07 -7.10
N SER A 114 12.11 0.61 -6.64
CA SER A 114 12.92 1.26 -5.62
C SER A 114 14.21 1.73 -6.25
N GLN A 115 14.51 3.02 -6.14
CA GLN A 115 15.74 3.61 -6.67
C GLN A 115 16.66 3.99 -5.52
N GLN A 116 17.95 3.67 -5.68
CA GLN A 116 18.96 3.85 -4.65
C GLN A 116 20.26 4.34 -5.25
N LYS A 117 21.02 5.07 -4.43
CA LYS A 117 22.37 5.52 -4.74
C LYS A 117 23.29 5.07 -3.62
N ALA A 118 24.34 4.32 -3.97
CA ALA A 118 25.32 3.84 -3.01
C ALA A 118 26.74 4.14 -3.51
N VAL A 119 27.64 4.39 -2.57
CA VAL A 119 29.09 4.55 -2.83
C VAL A 119 29.79 3.32 -2.34
N MET A 120 30.65 2.75 -3.19
CA MET A 120 31.34 1.50 -2.90
C MET A 120 32.72 1.43 -3.54
N LEU A 121 33.50 0.43 -3.17
CA LEU A 121 34.84 0.18 -3.69
C LEU A 121 34.79 -0.93 -4.72
N THR A 122 35.51 -0.76 -5.81
CA THR A 122 35.72 -1.77 -6.86
C THR A 122 36.89 -2.69 -6.53
N GLU A 123 37.10 -3.77 -7.31
CA GLU A 123 38.23 -4.71 -7.15
C GLU A 123 39.60 -4.01 -7.28
N ASP A 124 39.69 -3.02 -8.13
CA ASP A 124 40.88 -2.20 -8.39
C ASP A 124 41.02 -0.99 -7.45
N GLU A 125 40.35 -1.05 -6.27
CA GLU A 125 40.46 -0.06 -5.19
C GLU A 125 39.96 1.37 -5.56
N ASN A 126 39.17 1.48 -6.62
CA ASN A 126 38.57 2.76 -7.00
C ASN A 126 37.20 2.94 -6.29
N ILE A 127 36.89 4.18 -5.93
CA ILE A 127 35.60 4.52 -5.36
C ILE A 127 34.64 4.86 -6.48
N VAL A 128 33.48 4.16 -6.52
CA VAL A 128 32.42 4.38 -7.50
C VAL A 128 31.10 4.69 -6.80
N SER A 129 30.38 5.67 -7.33
CA SER A 129 29.00 5.99 -6.97
C SER A 129 28.07 5.32 -8.00
N VAL A 130 27.26 4.39 -7.56
CA VAL A 130 26.32 3.65 -8.42
C VAL A 130 24.89 4.02 -8.04
N ASN A 131 24.14 4.47 -9.04
CA ASN A 131 22.70 4.70 -8.95
C ASN A 131 21.99 3.56 -9.68
N PHE A 132 21.14 2.84 -8.97
CA PHE A 132 20.44 1.67 -9.51
C PHE A 132 18.99 1.63 -9.10
N ALA A 133 18.16 1.02 -9.93
CA ALA A 133 16.74 0.80 -9.69
C ALA A 133 16.43 -0.69 -9.65
N ILE A 134 15.72 -1.12 -8.63
CA ILE A 134 15.21 -2.48 -8.45
C ILE A 134 13.74 -2.47 -8.77
N GLN A 135 13.31 -3.24 -9.77
CA GLN A 135 11.91 -3.50 -10.07
C GLN A 135 11.52 -4.85 -9.49
N TYR A 136 10.45 -4.88 -8.73
CA TYR A 136 9.99 -6.07 -8.02
C TYR A 136 8.48 -6.14 -7.94
N ASP A 137 7.95 -7.34 -7.77
CA ASP A 137 6.56 -7.65 -7.44
C ASP A 137 6.49 -8.56 -6.22
N VAL A 138 5.30 -8.80 -5.72
CA VAL A 138 5.08 -9.67 -4.56
C VAL A 138 4.66 -11.04 -5.06
N LYS A 139 5.50 -12.05 -4.84
CA LYS A 139 5.24 -13.45 -5.17
C LYS A 139 4.31 -14.11 -4.13
N ASP A 140 4.57 -13.86 -2.86
CA ASP A 140 3.79 -14.38 -1.75
C ASP A 140 3.39 -13.26 -0.77
N ALA A 141 2.08 -12.97 -0.71
CA ALA A 141 1.55 -11.91 0.13
C ALA A 141 1.66 -12.21 1.62
N SER A 142 1.65 -13.49 2.01
CA SER A 142 1.79 -13.90 3.40
C SER A 142 3.21 -13.64 3.90
N ASP A 143 4.21 -14.11 3.16
CA ASP A 143 5.61 -13.92 3.52
C ASP A 143 5.98 -12.44 3.54
N PHE A 144 5.46 -11.67 2.58
CA PHE A 144 5.67 -10.22 2.47
C PHE A 144 5.17 -9.44 3.69
N ILE A 145 4.03 -9.84 4.27
CA ILE A 145 3.44 -9.15 5.43
C ILE A 145 4.05 -9.61 6.75
N PHE A 146 4.35 -10.93 6.90
CA PHE A 146 4.67 -11.49 8.20
C PHE A 146 6.15 -11.67 8.47
N ASN A 147 6.95 -11.96 7.45
CA ASN A 147 8.35 -12.28 7.65
C ASN A 147 9.24 -11.03 7.71
N LEU A 148 8.78 -9.93 7.15
CA LEU A 148 9.51 -8.66 7.14
C LEU A 148 8.75 -7.60 7.92
N ARG A 149 9.47 -6.86 8.74
CA ARG A 149 8.91 -5.70 9.44
C ARG A 149 8.69 -4.52 8.49
N ASP A 150 9.66 -4.28 7.63
CA ASP A 150 9.65 -3.27 6.59
C ASP A 150 10.23 -3.87 5.31
N PRO A 151 9.37 -4.29 4.36
CA PRO A 151 9.83 -4.92 3.12
C PRO A 151 10.66 -3.98 2.24
N ASP A 152 10.33 -2.68 2.21
CA ASP A 152 11.03 -1.70 1.38
C ASP A 152 12.43 -1.40 1.92
N GLU A 153 12.59 -1.27 3.24
CA GLU A 153 13.88 -1.10 3.89
C GLU A 153 14.75 -2.35 3.74
N THR A 154 14.15 -3.54 3.91
CA THR A 154 14.85 -4.82 3.74
C THR A 154 15.34 -5.01 2.32
N LEU A 155 14.48 -4.71 1.32
CA LEU A 155 14.86 -4.74 -0.10
C LEU A 155 16.01 -3.79 -0.39
N SER A 156 15.95 -2.59 0.17
CA SER A 156 16.98 -1.57 0.01
C SER A 156 18.33 -2.03 0.55
N ALA A 157 18.36 -2.53 1.77
CA ALA A 157 19.58 -3.04 2.41
C ALA A 157 20.15 -4.27 1.71
N ALA A 158 19.28 -5.22 1.32
CA ALA A 158 19.69 -6.40 0.57
C ALA A 158 20.21 -6.02 -0.82
N GLY A 159 19.56 -5.06 -1.51
CA GLY A 159 19.99 -4.55 -2.81
C GLY A 159 21.34 -3.88 -2.76
N GLU A 160 21.57 -3.03 -1.75
CA GLU A 160 22.87 -2.41 -1.55
C GLU A 160 23.96 -3.44 -1.23
N SER A 161 23.65 -4.45 -0.42
CA SER A 161 24.59 -5.53 -0.12
C SER A 161 24.93 -6.36 -1.36
N ALA A 162 23.93 -6.72 -2.15
CA ALA A 162 24.11 -7.50 -3.37
C ALA A 162 24.96 -6.77 -4.43
N ILE A 163 24.63 -5.49 -4.69
CA ILE A 163 25.39 -4.72 -5.67
C ILE A 163 26.81 -4.43 -5.20
N ARG A 164 27.02 -4.21 -3.90
CA ARG A 164 28.34 -4.01 -3.32
C ARG A 164 29.23 -5.25 -3.49
N GLU A 165 28.67 -6.44 -3.31
CA GLU A 165 29.41 -7.69 -3.53
C GLU A 165 29.80 -7.88 -5.00
N VAL A 166 28.85 -7.59 -5.92
CA VAL A 166 29.11 -7.75 -7.37
C VAL A 166 30.11 -6.71 -7.87
N VAL A 167 29.94 -5.44 -7.49
CA VAL A 167 30.85 -4.35 -7.86
C VAL A 167 32.25 -4.55 -7.28
N GLY A 168 32.34 -5.02 -6.03
CA GLY A 168 33.65 -5.31 -5.39
C GLY A 168 34.44 -6.45 -6.01
N LYS A 169 33.85 -7.22 -6.91
CA LYS A 169 34.52 -8.30 -7.69
C LYS A 169 34.82 -7.90 -9.12
N ASN A 170 34.59 -6.65 -9.51
CA ASN A 170 34.79 -6.17 -10.87
C ASN A 170 35.60 -4.87 -10.86
N SER A 171 36.35 -4.62 -11.94
CA SER A 171 37.12 -3.40 -12.14
C SER A 171 36.21 -2.22 -12.48
N MET A 172 36.66 -1.01 -12.17
CA MET A 172 35.91 0.21 -12.46
C MET A 172 35.64 0.40 -13.95
N ASP A 173 36.65 0.11 -14.80
CA ASP A 173 36.51 0.24 -16.26
C ASP A 173 35.40 -0.67 -16.80
N PHE A 174 35.32 -1.91 -16.35
CA PHE A 174 34.23 -2.83 -16.71
C PHE A 174 32.85 -2.33 -16.27
N ILE A 175 32.73 -1.77 -15.05
CA ILE A 175 31.48 -1.25 -14.51
C ILE A 175 30.95 -0.06 -15.32
N ILE A 176 31.86 0.82 -15.76
CA ILE A 176 31.46 2.06 -16.47
C ILE A 176 31.13 1.77 -17.94
N THR A 177 31.80 0.79 -18.58
CA THR A 177 31.69 0.52 -20.01
C THR A 177 30.68 -0.58 -20.35
N GLU A 178 31.12 -1.78 -20.58
CA GLU A 178 30.32 -2.88 -21.14
C GLU A 178 29.69 -3.79 -20.09
N GLY A 179 30.15 -3.73 -18.84
CA GLY A 179 29.77 -4.68 -17.79
C GLY A 179 28.40 -4.40 -17.13
N ARG A 180 27.72 -3.32 -17.46
CA ARG A 180 26.51 -2.89 -16.74
C ARG A 180 25.39 -3.93 -16.74
N GLU A 181 25.15 -4.58 -17.87
CA GLU A 181 24.11 -5.62 -18.00
C GLU A 181 24.47 -6.88 -17.21
N GLU A 182 25.73 -7.29 -17.27
CA GLU A 182 26.22 -8.45 -16.53
C GLU A 182 26.18 -8.20 -15.02
N ILE A 183 26.61 -7.03 -14.57
CA ILE A 183 26.56 -6.63 -13.16
C ILE A 183 25.09 -6.56 -12.69
N ALA A 184 24.20 -6.02 -13.49
CA ALA A 184 22.76 -5.94 -13.18
C ALA A 184 22.15 -7.35 -13.05
N SER A 185 22.49 -8.27 -13.97
CA SER A 185 22.04 -9.66 -13.94
C SER A 185 22.58 -10.41 -12.72
N ASN A 186 23.88 -10.30 -12.46
CA ASN A 186 24.52 -10.95 -11.31
C ASN A 186 23.97 -10.39 -9.98
N THR A 187 23.71 -9.08 -9.93
CA THR A 187 23.09 -8.43 -8.77
C THR A 187 21.66 -8.93 -8.56
N LYS A 188 20.87 -9.05 -9.63
CA LYS A 188 19.51 -9.60 -9.57
C LYS A 188 19.52 -11.01 -8.98
N ASP A 189 20.38 -11.89 -9.48
CA ASP A 189 20.44 -13.28 -9.05
C ASP A 189 20.90 -13.42 -7.59
N LEU A 190 21.85 -12.59 -7.18
CA LEU A 190 22.31 -12.54 -5.79
C LEU A 190 21.23 -11.99 -4.87
N LEU A 191 20.61 -10.88 -5.25
CA LEU A 191 19.52 -10.25 -4.50
C LEU A 191 18.34 -11.20 -4.34
N GLN A 192 17.93 -11.91 -5.41
CA GLN A 192 16.84 -12.88 -5.32
C GLN A 192 17.16 -14.00 -4.34
N ARG A 193 18.39 -14.52 -4.34
CA ARG A 193 18.82 -15.54 -3.37
C ARG A 193 18.75 -15.04 -1.92
N LEU A 194 19.20 -13.82 -1.65
CA LEU A 194 19.11 -13.22 -0.32
C LEU A 194 17.66 -13.05 0.13
N LEU A 195 16.78 -12.56 -0.76
CA LEU A 195 15.37 -12.38 -0.47
C LEU A 195 14.61 -13.69 -0.27
N ASP A 196 15.01 -14.75 -0.99
CA ASP A 196 14.45 -16.09 -0.80
C ASP A 196 14.91 -16.72 0.53
N GLU A 197 16.15 -16.49 0.95
CA GLU A 197 16.66 -16.93 2.26
C GLU A 197 15.92 -16.23 3.42
N TYR A 198 15.62 -14.95 3.26
CA TYR A 198 14.80 -14.20 4.22
C TYR A 198 13.31 -14.55 4.17
N LYS A 199 12.89 -15.37 3.20
CA LYS A 199 11.48 -15.68 2.91
C LYS A 199 10.64 -14.40 2.81
N SER A 200 11.14 -13.46 2.03
CA SER A 200 10.56 -12.12 1.90
C SER A 200 9.25 -12.07 1.13
N GLY A 201 8.94 -13.11 0.35
CA GLY A 201 7.80 -13.11 -0.57
C GLY A 201 7.96 -12.14 -1.76
N ILE A 202 9.16 -11.56 -1.95
CA ILE A 202 9.47 -10.61 -3.04
C ILE A 202 10.09 -11.36 -4.21
N ASN A 203 9.68 -11.01 -5.42
CA ASN A 203 10.28 -11.48 -6.67
C ASN A 203 10.91 -10.30 -7.40
N VAL A 204 12.22 -10.37 -7.65
CA VAL A 204 12.95 -9.32 -8.35
C VAL A 204 12.81 -9.53 -9.86
N GLN A 205 12.12 -8.62 -10.53
CA GLN A 205 11.92 -8.64 -11.97
C GLN A 205 13.18 -8.20 -12.70
N THR A 206 13.72 -7.06 -12.33
CA THR A 206 14.88 -6.46 -13.00
C THR A 206 15.65 -5.56 -12.03
N VAL A 207 16.97 -5.57 -12.17
CA VAL A 207 17.86 -4.57 -11.60
C VAL A 207 18.44 -3.78 -12.75
N ASN A 208 18.36 -2.45 -12.69
CA ASN A 208 18.91 -1.57 -13.71
C ASN A 208 19.94 -0.63 -13.10
N ILE A 209 21.14 -0.59 -13.66
CA ILE A 209 22.15 0.41 -13.30
C ILE A 209 21.88 1.64 -14.14
N LEU A 210 21.43 2.72 -13.47
CA LEU A 210 21.11 3.99 -14.13
C LEU A 210 22.36 4.79 -14.42
N GLU A 211 23.28 4.82 -13.45
CA GLU A 211 24.50 5.59 -13.51
C GLU A 211 25.60 4.95 -12.66
N ALA A 212 26.79 4.91 -13.18
CA ALA A 212 27.99 4.49 -12.46
C ALA A 212 29.11 5.46 -12.81
N GLN A 213 29.60 6.20 -11.81
CA GLN A 213 30.63 7.23 -12.01
C GLN A 213 31.48 7.42 -10.77
N PRO A 214 32.69 7.95 -10.88
CA PRO A 214 33.46 8.38 -9.72
C PRO A 214 32.68 9.44 -8.92
N PRO A 215 32.84 9.49 -7.60
CA PRO A 215 32.24 10.54 -6.78
C PRO A 215 32.64 11.95 -7.26
N GLU A 216 31.73 12.90 -7.16
CA GLU A 216 31.94 14.29 -7.64
C GLU A 216 33.23 14.91 -7.11
N GLN A 217 33.63 14.55 -5.89
CA GLN A 217 34.84 15.07 -5.23
C GLN A 217 36.16 14.70 -5.92
N VAL A 218 36.19 13.58 -6.68
CA VAL A 218 37.38 13.06 -7.37
C VAL A 218 37.26 13.06 -8.89
N GLN A 219 36.13 13.49 -9.41
CA GLN A 219 35.81 13.44 -10.83
C GLN A 219 36.76 14.28 -11.70
N ASP A 220 37.15 15.47 -11.21
CA ASP A 220 38.10 16.36 -11.89
C ASP A 220 39.50 15.71 -11.96
N ALA A 221 39.99 15.15 -10.86
CA ALA A 221 41.27 14.46 -10.84
C ALA A 221 41.31 13.21 -11.73
N PHE A 222 40.19 12.49 -11.79
CA PHE A 222 40.04 11.31 -12.66
C PHE A 222 40.02 11.69 -14.14
N SER A 223 39.31 12.76 -14.49
CA SER A 223 39.28 13.28 -15.87
C SER A 223 40.64 13.78 -16.35
N ASP A 224 41.43 14.38 -15.48
CA ASP A 224 42.78 14.85 -15.80
C ASP A 224 43.74 13.66 -15.97
N ALA A 225 43.60 12.59 -15.17
CA ALA A 225 44.38 11.37 -15.34
C ALA A 225 44.10 10.67 -16.67
N ILE A 226 42.83 10.55 -17.10
CA ILE A 226 42.44 10.00 -18.39
C ILE A 226 42.99 10.82 -19.55
N ARG A 227 42.92 12.17 -19.44
CA ARG A 227 43.51 13.08 -20.47
C ARG A 227 45.00 12.89 -20.57
N ALA A 228 45.71 12.76 -19.45
CA ALA A 228 47.14 12.53 -19.43
C ALA A 228 47.51 11.18 -20.13
N LEU A 229 46.77 10.09 -19.84
CA LEU A 229 46.94 8.79 -20.48
C LEU A 229 46.66 8.84 -21.98
N SER A 230 45.65 9.55 -22.44
CA SER A 230 45.29 9.75 -23.82
C SER A 230 46.39 10.49 -24.62
N LEU A 231 47.11 11.42 -23.96
CA LEU A 231 48.21 12.16 -24.58
C LEU A 231 49.49 11.30 -24.72
N ILE A 232 49.64 10.26 -23.92
CA ILE A 232 50.80 9.35 -24.01
C ILE A 232 50.64 8.37 -25.18
N HIS A 233 49.41 8.10 -25.62
CA HIS A 233 49.10 7.14 -26.70
C HIS A 233 49.10 7.76 -28.12
N ILE A 234 49.36 9.04 -28.28
CA ILE A 234 49.58 9.70 -29.55
C ILE A 234 51.08 9.86 -29.79
#